data_268608c0c5826fd11848e147a6077162
#
_entry.id   268608c0c5826fd11848e147a6077162
#
_cell.length_a   1.000
_cell.length_b   1.000
_cell.length_c   1.000
_cell.angle_alpha   90.00
_cell.angle_beta   90.00
_cell.angle_gamma   90.00
#
_symmetry.space_group_name_H-M   'P 1'
#
loop_
_entity.id
_entity.type
_entity.pdbx_description
1 polymer ?
#
loop_
_entity_poly.entity_id
_entity_poly.type
_entity_poly.pdbx_seq_one_letter_code
_entity_poly.pdbx_strand_id
1 'polypeptide(L)'
;MIANDYFSYGMYPCALKEYQLIYASKPKNKKTNHRIAQCYLLSPGGNKSKAIKYLTFLIEQESVSKDVYFELGQAYLYAQKFDKAIDFFDKYETIAKPSGDDLKILEKFKDCASFSKELVKHPLNVTFENLGKDVNSEHNDMQPYLTDKEDFIYFTTDRKGTRGGFPFGDGYVKDVFITKNKKGRDAYKSARGVSGTFNTDFSEEMAGGSADGSHLFVASDEQFQTYNLKYSSKPPKKRSYSSLVNLEGINGRNSNELSATITNDGSFIIFSSNRDGGFGGFDLWMSKKLPNNSWGIPINMGPKINTQFDENFPMFKETQDKITFSSNGHRGMGGFDLFETTFSKELKTWTDPKNLGFPINTAYDDNNIIFVKNGRYAYKSDIRKDSRGMRDIYRITFNDVQPTYTVVKSNIFADTLANIPAITEILEKEIGLQKTLYDSLKKMDTDSSLVDSIKHLYFGYMGRLNALDPLTNNLVEVRNKEGKLYGRYTPNSRNGGFIMILEPGLYEVNILHNGYEAFTKKIRIFDK
;
A
#
# COMPACT_ATOMS: atom_id res chain seq x y z
N MET A 1 -37.20 -10.32 18.07
CA MET A 1 -37.13 -11.50 17.21
C MET A 1 -36.08 -11.24 16.12
N ILE A 2 -36.26 -10.35 15.19
CA ILE A 2 -35.35 -10.05 14.05
C ILE A 2 -33.88 -9.80 14.47
N ALA A 3 -33.64 -8.95 15.49
CA ALA A 3 -32.28 -8.65 15.97
C ALA A 3 -31.51 -9.89 16.47
N ASN A 4 -32.23 -10.81 17.16
CA ASN A 4 -31.62 -12.06 17.63
C ASN A 4 -31.35 -13.03 16.48
N ASP A 5 -32.22 -13.05 15.47
CA ASP A 5 -32.03 -13.89 14.29
C ASP A 5 -30.77 -13.46 13.51
N TYR A 6 -30.66 -12.17 13.21
CA TYR A 6 -29.40 -11.62 12.62
C TYR A 6 -28.17 -11.94 13.45
N PHE A 7 -28.26 -11.81 14.79
CA PHE A 7 -27.15 -12.11 15.67
C PHE A 7 -26.74 -13.59 15.60
N SER A 8 -27.72 -14.51 15.61
CA SER A 8 -27.48 -15.97 15.56
C SER A 8 -26.87 -16.42 14.23
N TYR A 9 -27.16 -15.69 13.13
CA TYR A 9 -26.57 -15.93 11.82
C TYR A 9 -25.22 -15.22 11.60
N GLY A 10 -24.64 -14.59 12.65
CA GLY A 10 -23.38 -13.84 12.53
C GLY A 10 -23.49 -12.52 11.77
N MET A 11 -24.69 -12.06 11.41
CA MET A 11 -24.95 -10.81 10.71
C MET A 11 -24.93 -9.62 11.70
N TYR A 12 -23.78 -9.45 12.38
CA TYR A 12 -23.63 -8.51 13.51
C TYR A 12 -23.95 -7.06 13.17
N PRO A 13 -23.56 -6.50 12.00
CA PRO A 13 -23.93 -5.15 11.64
C PRO A 13 -25.45 -4.96 11.46
N CYS A 14 -26.16 -5.93 10.88
CA CYS A 14 -27.62 -5.91 10.77
C CYS A 14 -28.27 -6.01 12.15
N ALA A 15 -27.79 -6.95 12.99
CA ALA A 15 -28.24 -7.11 14.36
C ALA A 15 -28.05 -5.80 15.17
N LEU A 16 -26.89 -5.13 14.98
CA LEU A 16 -26.58 -3.87 15.64
C LEU A 16 -27.61 -2.78 15.34
N LYS A 17 -28.02 -2.62 14.08
CA LYS A 17 -29.03 -1.63 13.68
C LYS A 17 -30.36 -1.87 14.43
N GLU A 18 -30.80 -3.11 14.46
CA GLU A 18 -32.04 -3.49 15.16
C GLU A 18 -31.92 -3.33 16.68
N TYR A 19 -30.80 -3.74 17.29
CA TYR A 19 -30.61 -3.53 18.72
C TYR A 19 -30.49 -2.05 19.09
N GLN A 20 -29.98 -1.19 18.23
CA GLN A 20 -29.96 0.26 18.46
C GLN A 20 -31.34 0.87 18.48
N LEU A 21 -32.31 0.38 17.67
CA LEU A 21 -33.69 0.80 17.73
C LEU A 21 -34.35 0.41 19.08
N ILE A 22 -34.07 -0.82 19.57
CA ILE A 22 -34.53 -1.25 20.89
C ILE A 22 -33.90 -0.41 22.00
N TYR A 23 -32.60 -0.12 21.88
CA TYR A 23 -31.86 0.70 22.86
C TYR A 23 -32.42 2.12 22.94
N ALA A 24 -32.83 2.73 21.83
CA ALA A 24 -33.41 4.06 21.81
C ALA A 24 -34.68 4.16 22.69
N SER A 25 -35.50 3.09 22.76
CA SER A 25 -36.70 3.03 23.59
C SER A 25 -36.42 2.54 25.02
N LYS A 26 -35.42 1.68 25.20
CA LYS A 26 -35.12 1.04 26.51
C LYS A 26 -33.57 1.03 26.76
N PRO A 27 -32.97 2.20 27.04
CA PRO A 27 -31.48 2.31 27.12
C PRO A 27 -30.88 1.57 28.32
N LYS A 28 -31.67 1.29 29.37
CA LYS A 28 -31.19 0.55 30.56
C LYS A 28 -31.40 -0.97 30.48
N ASN A 29 -31.85 -1.50 29.34
CA ASN A 29 -32.02 -2.94 29.16
C ASN A 29 -30.66 -3.63 29.10
N LYS A 30 -30.32 -4.42 30.12
CA LYS A 30 -29.01 -5.13 30.25
C LYS A 30 -28.73 -6.01 29.02
N LYS A 31 -29.70 -6.84 28.60
CA LYS A 31 -29.53 -7.76 27.46
C LYS A 31 -29.26 -7.02 26.16
N THR A 32 -29.99 -5.92 25.93
CA THR A 32 -29.77 -5.10 24.70
C THR A 32 -28.40 -4.44 24.71
N ASN A 33 -27.95 -3.88 25.85
CA ASN A 33 -26.62 -3.30 25.97
C ASN A 33 -25.53 -4.35 25.69
N HIS A 34 -25.67 -5.56 26.27
CA HIS A 34 -24.69 -6.64 26.03
C HIS A 34 -24.64 -7.05 24.55
N ARG A 35 -25.80 -7.25 23.91
CA ARG A 35 -25.87 -7.61 22.49
C ARG A 35 -25.28 -6.53 21.57
N ILE A 36 -25.50 -5.25 21.89
CA ILE A 36 -24.87 -4.14 21.15
C ILE A 36 -23.35 -4.20 21.28
N ALA A 37 -22.83 -4.42 22.49
CA ALA A 37 -21.40 -4.53 22.73
C ALA A 37 -20.80 -5.72 21.95
N GLN A 38 -21.46 -6.88 22.02
CA GLN A 38 -21.06 -8.07 21.27
C GLN A 38 -21.08 -7.82 19.75
N CYS A 39 -22.11 -7.15 19.23
CA CYS A 39 -22.15 -6.77 17.81
C CYS A 39 -20.93 -5.90 17.41
N TYR A 40 -20.53 -4.95 18.26
CA TYR A 40 -19.31 -4.16 17.98
C TYR A 40 -18.03 -5.01 18.01
N LEU A 41 -17.89 -5.92 18.97
CA LEU A 41 -16.70 -6.74 19.12
C LEU A 41 -16.57 -7.81 18.04
N LEU A 42 -17.70 -8.44 17.66
CA LEU A 42 -17.73 -9.55 16.72
C LEU A 42 -17.81 -9.12 15.25
N SER A 43 -18.21 -7.86 14.98
CA SER A 43 -18.20 -7.35 13.60
C SER A 43 -16.80 -7.42 13.00
N PRO A 44 -16.63 -7.91 11.77
CA PRO A 44 -15.32 -7.98 11.11
C PRO A 44 -14.73 -6.61 10.81
N GLY A 45 -15.53 -5.55 10.88
CA GLY A 45 -15.13 -4.16 10.65
C GLY A 45 -15.73 -3.20 11.67
N GLY A 46 -15.41 -1.92 11.52
CA GLY A 46 -15.95 -0.86 12.36
C GLY A 46 -15.17 -0.61 13.67
N ASN A 47 -15.60 0.37 14.43
CA ASN A 47 -14.91 0.77 15.65
C ASN A 47 -15.35 -0.08 16.85
N LYS A 48 -14.62 -1.16 17.13
CA LYS A 48 -14.88 -2.10 18.23
C LYS A 48 -14.79 -1.44 19.62
N SER A 49 -14.06 -0.33 19.78
CA SER A 49 -13.96 0.39 21.05
C SER A 49 -15.29 1.02 21.51
N LYS A 50 -16.28 1.14 20.60
CA LYS A 50 -17.63 1.59 20.98
C LYS A 50 -18.33 0.66 21.96
N ALA A 51 -17.91 -0.60 22.05
CA ALA A 51 -18.40 -1.57 23.03
C ALA A 51 -18.18 -1.11 24.47
N ILE A 52 -17.09 -0.33 24.74
CA ILE A 52 -16.76 0.16 26.08
C ILE A 52 -17.96 0.82 26.78
N LYS A 53 -18.67 1.71 26.07
CA LYS A 53 -19.83 2.41 26.63
C LYS A 53 -20.88 1.44 27.22
N TYR A 54 -21.20 0.42 26.47
CA TYR A 54 -22.28 -0.53 26.80
C TYR A 54 -21.82 -1.54 27.86
N LEU A 55 -20.58 -1.99 27.79
CA LEU A 55 -20.00 -2.91 28.77
C LEU A 55 -19.72 -2.24 30.11
N THR A 56 -19.29 -0.96 30.12
CA THR A 56 -19.13 -0.18 31.36
C THR A 56 -20.47 -0.04 32.08
N PHE A 57 -21.56 0.25 31.35
CA PHE A 57 -22.90 0.27 31.95
C PHE A 57 -23.24 -1.07 32.61
N LEU A 58 -22.85 -2.21 32.02
CA LEU A 58 -23.15 -3.54 32.58
C LEU A 58 -22.41 -3.84 33.88
N ILE A 59 -21.14 -3.47 33.99
CA ILE A 59 -20.35 -3.73 35.23
C ILE A 59 -20.81 -2.90 36.43
N GLU A 60 -21.58 -1.82 36.19
CA GLU A 60 -22.21 -1.00 37.23
C GLU A 60 -23.53 -1.63 37.74
N GLN A 61 -23.97 -2.73 37.12
CA GLN A 61 -25.22 -3.39 37.50
C GLN A 61 -24.97 -4.58 38.42
N GLU A 62 -25.94 -4.90 39.24
CA GLU A 62 -25.92 -6.15 40.01
C GLU A 62 -26.02 -7.37 39.10
N SER A 63 -25.30 -8.46 39.45
CA SER A 63 -25.34 -9.75 38.78
C SER A 63 -24.93 -9.70 37.30
N VAL A 64 -23.78 -9.11 37.02
CA VAL A 64 -23.20 -9.08 35.67
C VAL A 64 -22.53 -10.42 35.30
N SER A 65 -22.63 -10.84 34.03
CA SER A 65 -21.87 -12.00 33.52
C SER A 65 -20.37 -11.74 33.62
N LYS A 66 -19.63 -12.76 34.05
CA LYS A 66 -18.16 -12.70 34.12
C LYS A 66 -17.51 -12.37 32.75
N ASP A 67 -18.11 -12.82 31.64
CA ASP A 67 -17.60 -12.61 30.28
C ASP A 67 -17.53 -11.12 29.91
N VAL A 68 -18.34 -10.27 30.53
CA VAL A 68 -18.31 -8.81 30.31
C VAL A 68 -16.95 -8.21 30.66
N TYR A 69 -16.23 -8.80 31.63
CA TYR A 69 -14.87 -8.33 31.97
C TYR A 69 -13.87 -8.66 30.88
N PHE A 70 -13.96 -9.85 30.27
CA PHE A 70 -13.13 -10.25 29.13
C PHE A 70 -13.45 -9.37 27.90
N GLU A 71 -14.72 -9.17 27.60
CA GLU A 71 -15.18 -8.31 26.50
C GLU A 71 -14.72 -6.84 26.70
N LEU A 72 -14.69 -6.34 27.95
CA LEU A 72 -14.11 -5.02 28.26
C LEU A 72 -12.61 -4.98 28.01
N GLY A 73 -11.89 -6.02 28.40
CA GLY A 73 -10.46 -6.16 28.09
C GLY A 73 -10.22 -6.04 26.60
N GLN A 74 -10.98 -6.79 25.78
CA GLN A 74 -10.92 -6.71 24.31
C GLN A 74 -11.25 -5.29 23.81
N ALA A 75 -12.34 -4.68 24.30
CA ALA A 75 -12.75 -3.35 23.85
C ALA A 75 -11.68 -2.28 24.17
N TYR A 76 -11.00 -2.38 25.31
CA TYR A 76 -9.89 -1.50 25.66
C TYR A 76 -8.62 -1.77 24.86
N LEU A 77 -8.35 -3.03 24.48
CA LEU A 77 -7.27 -3.37 23.53
C LEU A 77 -7.48 -2.66 22.19
N TYR A 78 -8.68 -2.75 21.62
CA TYR A 78 -9.06 -2.04 20.40
C TYR A 78 -9.01 -0.51 20.54
N ALA A 79 -9.21 0.00 21.75
CA ALA A 79 -9.07 1.44 22.05
C ALA A 79 -7.61 1.86 22.29
N GLN A 80 -6.64 0.96 22.19
CA GLN A 80 -5.21 1.15 22.51
C GLN A 80 -4.99 1.63 23.95
N LYS A 81 -5.85 1.23 24.88
CA LYS A 81 -5.74 1.49 26.32
C LYS A 81 -5.25 0.23 27.01
N PHE A 82 -4.02 -0.15 26.73
CA PHE A 82 -3.44 -1.45 27.04
C PHE A 82 -3.43 -1.77 28.55
N ASP A 83 -3.10 -0.81 29.41
CA ASP A 83 -3.12 -1.01 30.86
C ASP A 83 -4.53 -1.38 31.36
N LYS A 84 -5.56 -0.68 30.85
CA LYS A 84 -6.96 -1.02 31.18
C LYS A 84 -7.37 -2.38 30.63
N ALA A 85 -6.89 -2.73 29.42
CA ALA A 85 -7.15 -4.05 28.86
C ALA A 85 -6.60 -5.16 29.76
N ILE A 86 -5.35 -5.04 30.20
CA ILE A 86 -4.70 -5.97 31.13
C ILE A 86 -5.48 -6.04 32.46
N ASP A 87 -5.81 -4.89 33.07
CA ASP A 87 -6.58 -4.84 34.31
C ASP A 87 -7.92 -5.61 34.21
N PHE A 88 -8.61 -5.51 33.07
CA PHE A 88 -9.87 -6.21 32.86
C PHE A 88 -9.69 -7.69 32.56
N PHE A 89 -8.64 -8.09 31.88
CA PHE A 89 -8.28 -9.49 31.69
C PHE A 89 -7.89 -10.16 33.02
N ASP A 90 -7.16 -9.47 33.90
CA ASP A 90 -6.81 -9.96 35.24
C ASP A 90 -8.05 -10.10 36.14
N LYS A 91 -9.01 -9.16 36.04
CA LYS A 91 -10.30 -9.29 36.71
C LYS A 91 -11.10 -10.49 36.23
N TYR A 92 -11.14 -10.70 34.90
CA TYR A 92 -11.80 -11.87 34.33
C TYR A 92 -11.15 -13.16 34.82
N GLU A 93 -9.82 -13.27 34.82
CA GLU A 93 -9.09 -14.43 35.32
C GLU A 93 -9.44 -14.74 36.77
N THR A 94 -9.48 -13.71 37.63
CA THR A 94 -9.79 -13.87 39.07
C THR A 94 -11.23 -14.36 39.30
N ILE A 95 -12.19 -13.79 38.55
CA ILE A 95 -13.63 -14.05 38.76
C ILE A 95 -14.05 -15.33 38.03
N ALA A 96 -13.58 -15.55 36.80
CA ALA A 96 -14.00 -16.64 35.94
C ALA A 96 -13.24 -17.93 36.19
N LYS A 97 -11.96 -17.82 36.59
CA LYS A 97 -11.01 -18.95 36.75
C LYS A 97 -11.01 -19.84 35.50
N PRO A 98 -10.71 -19.27 34.30
CA PRO A 98 -10.76 -20.03 33.06
C PRO A 98 -9.75 -21.19 33.07
N SER A 99 -10.05 -22.24 32.30
CA SER A 99 -9.19 -23.41 32.14
C SER A 99 -9.25 -23.90 30.71
N GLY A 100 -8.32 -24.77 30.33
CA GLY A 100 -8.27 -25.32 28.96
C GLY A 100 -8.12 -24.24 27.90
N ASP A 101 -8.97 -24.25 26.88
CA ASP A 101 -8.87 -23.34 25.75
C ASP A 101 -9.24 -21.89 26.11
N ASP A 102 -10.16 -21.68 27.07
CA ASP A 102 -10.51 -20.36 27.57
C ASP A 102 -9.30 -19.67 28.23
N LEU A 103 -8.48 -20.43 28.97
CA LEU A 103 -7.25 -19.91 29.58
C LEU A 103 -6.24 -19.53 28.49
N LYS A 104 -6.04 -20.38 27.48
CA LYS A 104 -5.11 -20.09 26.36
C LYS A 104 -5.54 -18.81 25.60
N ILE A 105 -6.83 -18.63 25.38
CA ILE A 105 -7.38 -17.42 24.73
C ILE A 105 -7.11 -16.20 25.59
N LEU A 106 -7.35 -16.27 26.91
CA LEU A 106 -7.07 -15.18 27.83
C LEU A 106 -5.58 -14.80 27.83
N GLU A 107 -4.69 -15.80 27.97
CA GLU A 107 -3.24 -15.60 27.95
C GLU A 107 -2.79 -14.92 26.65
N LYS A 108 -3.33 -15.36 25.50
CA LYS A 108 -3.08 -14.72 24.20
C LYS A 108 -3.46 -13.24 24.23
N PHE A 109 -4.66 -12.88 24.69
CA PHE A 109 -5.09 -11.47 24.74
C PHE A 109 -4.29 -10.63 25.71
N LYS A 110 -3.86 -11.19 26.84
CA LYS A 110 -2.96 -10.52 27.81
C LYS A 110 -1.58 -10.27 27.18
N ASP A 111 -1.02 -11.24 26.46
CA ASP A 111 0.24 -11.08 25.73
C ASP A 111 0.11 -10.07 24.59
N CYS A 112 -0.98 -10.10 23.81
CA CYS A 112 -1.27 -9.07 22.80
C CYS A 112 -1.30 -7.66 23.40
N ALA A 113 -1.98 -7.47 24.53
CA ALA A 113 -2.04 -6.16 25.19
C ALA A 113 -0.66 -5.67 25.68
N SER A 114 0.11 -6.58 26.28
CA SER A 114 1.47 -6.29 26.77
C SER A 114 2.44 -5.99 25.64
N PHE A 115 2.39 -6.79 24.57
CA PHE A 115 3.23 -6.61 23.39
C PHE A 115 2.90 -5.34 22.61
N SER A 116 1.60 -5.05 22.43
CA SER A 116 1.14 -3.81 21.82
C SER A 116 1.60 -2.57 22.55
N LYS A 117 1.58 -2.61 23.89
CA LYS A 117 2.07 -1.51 24.75
C LYS A 117 3.53 -1.17 24.46
N GLU A 118 4.36 -2.18 24.16
CA GLU A 118 5.76 -1.96 23.79
C GLU A 118 5.91 -1.50 22.34
N LEU A 119 5.21 -2.12 21.39
CA LEU A 119 5.33 -1.77 19.97
C LEU A 119 4.92 -0.33 19.66
N VAL A 120 3.88 0.19 20.30
CA VAL A 120 3.43 1.57 20.05
C VAL A 120 4.39 2.64 20.53
N LYS A 121 5.36 2.30 21.38
CA LYS A 121 6.44 3.22 21.81
C LYS A 121 7.46 3.47 20.69
N HIS A 122 7.57 2.54 19.73
CA HIS A 122 8.53 2.57 18.64
C HIS A 122 7.80 2.40 17.28
N PRO A 123 6.94 3.37 16.91
CA PRO A 123 6.18 3.28 15.68
C PRO A 123 7.11 3.38 14.48
N LEU A 124 6.79 2.63 13.43
CA LEU A 124 7.45 2.77 12.14
C LEU A 124 7.16 4.15 11.54
N ASN A 125 8.17 4.73 10.91
CA ASN A 125 8.04 6.00 10.20
C ASN A 125 7.36 5.78 8.83
N VAL A 126 6.03 5.69 8.84
CA VAL A 126 5.23 5.42 7.66
C VAL A 126 4.10 6.44 7.48
N THR A 127 3.71 6.66 6.23
CA THR A 127 2.57 7.50 5.87
C THR A 127 1.52 6.65 5.17
N PHE A 128 0.26 6.71 5.62
CA PHE A 128 -0.87 6.05 4.99
C PHE A 128 -1.63 7.03 4.11
N GLU A 129 -1.95 6.62 2.90
CA GLU A 129 -2.74 7.36 1.93
C GLU A 129 -3.93 6.51 1.48
N ASN A 130 -5.16 6.99 1.75
CA ASN A 130 -6.38 6.37 1.23
C ASN A 130 -6.46 6.53 -0.28
N LEU A 131 -6.70 5.46 -1.03
CA LEU A 131 -6.75 5.52 -2.50
C LEU A 131 -7.99 6.23 -3.06
N GLY A 132 -8.90 6.66 -2.20
CA GLY A 132 -10.04 7.51 -2.53
C GLY A 132 -11.16 6.79 -3.27
N LYS A 133 -12.19 7.57 -3.65
CA LYS A 133 -13.48 7.07 -4.17
C LYS A 133 -13.41 6.30 -5.51
N ASP A 134 -12.34 6.49 -6.26
CA ASP A 134 -12.17 5.76 -7.54
C ASP A 134 -11.78 4.29 -7.29
N VAL A 135 -11.19 3.99 -6.14
CA VAL A 135 -10.82 2.64 -5.71
C VAL A 135 -11.76 2.15 -4.63
N ASN A 136 -11.87 2.90 -3.53
CA ASN A 136 -12.61 2.53 -2.33
C ASN A 136 -14.09 2.91 -2.42
N SER A 137 -14.96 2.04 -1.92
CA SER A 137 -16.41 2.18 -1.89
C SER A 137 -16.94 2.50 -0.48
N GLU A 138 -18.26 2.44 -0.29
CA GLU A 138 -18.91 2.52 1.02
C GLU A 138 -19.00 1.15 1.72
N HIS A 139 -18.48 0.10 1.09
CA HIS A 139 -18.42 -1.28 1.54
C HIS A 139 -16.98 -1.69 1.85
N ASN A 140 -16.71 -3.00 1.94
CA ASN A 140 -15.35 -3.48 2.11
C ASN A 140 -14.61 -3.53 0.78
N ASP A 141 -13.38 -3.03 0.78
CA ASP A 141 -12.42 -3.16 -0.30
C ASP A 141 -11.14 -3.78 0.29
N MET A 142 -10.84 -5.02 -0.09
CA MET A 142 -9.92 -5.90 0.63
C MET A 142 -8.92 -6.57 -0.29
N GLN A 143 -7.87 -7.15 0.30
CA GLN A 143 -6.93 -8.05 -0.36
C GLN A 143 -6.36 -7.47 -1.66
N PRO A 144 -5.76 -6.25 -1.64
CA PRO A 144 -5.15 -5.70 -2.83
C PRO A 144 -4.01 -6.59 -3.33
N TYR A 145 -3.93 -6.75 -4.66
CA TYR A 145 -2.83 -7.39 -5.35
C TYR A 145 -2.36 -6.53 -6.51
N LEU A 146 -1.06 -6.27 -6.58
CA LEU A 146 -0.41 -5.48 -7.61
C LEU A 146 1.07 -5.86 -7.72
N THR A 147 1.75 -5.29 -8.71
CA THR A 147 3.18 -5.48 -8.96
C THR A 147 3.94 -4.17 -8.82
N ASP A 148 5.27 -4.22 -8.87
CA ASP A 148 6.14 -3.05 -8.83
C ASP A 148 5.81 -1.94 -9.83
N LYS A 149 5.15 -2.29 -10.95
CA LYS A 149 4.74 -1.32 -11.97
C LYS A 149 3.57 -0.44 -11.52
N GLU A 150 2.84 -0.86 -10.47
CA GLU A 150 1.65 -0.17 -9.98
C GLU A 150 0.65 0.23 -11.09
N ASP A 151 0.67 -0.49 -12.21
CA ASP A 151 -0.20 -0.22 -13.38
C ASP A 151 -1.67 -0.54 -13.08
N PHE A 152 -1.90 -1.56 -12.25
CA PHE A 152 -3.21 -2.10 -11.90
C PHE A 152 -3.22 -2.50 -10.44
N ILE A 153 -4.39 -2.39 -9.80
CA ILE A 153 -4.69 -3.05 -8.52
C ILE A 153 -5.88 -3.96 -8.76
N TYR A 154 -5.71 -5.24 -8.47
CA TYR A 154 -6.80 -6.21 -8.29
C TYR A 154 -7.15 -6.27 -6.82
N PHE A 155 -8.40 -6.40 -6.48
CA PHE A 155 -8.82 -6.46 -5.09
C PHE A 155 -10.22 -7.09 -4.96
N THR A 156 -10.54 -7.57 -3.77
CA THR A 156 -11.85 -8.09 -3.40
C THR A 156 -12.75 -6.96 -2.92
N THR A 157 -14.03 -6.99 -3.29
CA THR A 157 -15.02 -6.05 -2.78
C THR A 157 -16.39 -6.70 -2.64
N ASP A 158 -17.16 -6.27 -1.63
CA ASP A 158 -18.55 -6.62 -1.41
C ASP A 158 -19.51 -5.44 -1.70
N ARG A 159 -19.09 -4.54 -2.62
CA ARG A 159 -19.87 -3.35 -3.01
C ARG A 159 -21.11 -3.70 -3.82
N LYS A 160 -22.06 -2.76 -3.85
CA LYS A 160 -23.20 -2.86 -4.76
C LYS A 160 -22.72 -2.96 -6.23
N GLY A 161 -23.32 -3.90 -6.97
CA GLY A 161 -23.01 -4.12 -8.39
C GLY A 161 -21.99 -5.24 -8.63
N THR A 162 -21.69 -6.06 -7.62
CA THR A 162 -21.05 -7.38 -7.80
C THR A 162 -21.97 -8.33 -8.53
N ARG A 163 -21.44 -9.39 -9.14
CA ARG A 163 -22.17 -10.25 -10.08
C ARG A 163 -23.28 -11.06 -9.41
N GLY A 164 -23.10 -11.57 -8.20
CA GLY A 164 -24.14 -12.27 -7.44
C GLY A 164 -25.37 -11.43 -7.13
N GLY A 165 -25.22 -10.10 -7.09
CA GLY A 165 -26.30 -9.11 -7.20
C GLY A 165 -27.25 -8.99 -6.00
N PHE A 166 -27.20 -9.86 -5.02
CA PHE A 166 -28.09 -9.83 -3.85
C PHE A 166 -27.34 -9.42 -2.58
N PRO A 167 -28.01 -8.72 -1.64
CA PRO A 167 -27.40 -8.35 -0.38
C PRO A 167 -27.09 -9.61 0.46
N PHE A 168 -25.88 -9.64 1.04
CA PHE A 168 -25.49 -10.64 2.01
C PHE A 168 -24.94 -9.94 3.26
N GLY A 169 -25.74 -9.92 4.31
CA GLY A 169 -25.43 -9.10 5.49
C GLY A 169 -25.47 -7.60 5.18
N ASP A 170 -24.39 -6.89 5.45
CA ASP A 170 -24.25 -5.45 5.16
C ASP A 170 -23.59 -5.16 3.79
N GLY A 171 -23.16 -6.18 3.06
CA GLY A 171 -22.54 -6.08 1.74
C GLY A 171 -23.30 -6.91 0.71
N TYR A 172 -22.59 -7.21 -0.35
CA TYR A 172 -23.03 -8.07 -1.43
C TYR A 172 -22.10 -9.28 -1.52
N VAL A 173 -22.43 -10.24 -2.36
CA VAL A 173 -21.53 -11.34 -2.71
C VAL A 173 -20.22 -10.74 -3.20
N LYS A 174 -19.09 -11.28 -2.74
CA LYS A 174 -17.78 -10.72 -3.04
C LYS A 174 -17.36 -11.00 -4.47
N ASP A 175 -16.78 -9.98 -5.11
CA ASP A 175 -16.21 -10.07 -6.46
C ASP A 175 -14.78 -9.54 -6.48
N VAL A 176 -14.01 -10.00 -7.47
CA VAL A 176 -12.71 -9.43 -7.83
C VAL A 176 -12.92 -8.20 -8.73
N PHE A 177 -12.43 -7.06 -8.27
CA PHE A 177 -12.42 -5.81 -9.02
C PHE A 177 -11.01 -5.44 -9.45
N ILE A 178 -10.93 -4.58 -10.46
CA ILE A 178 -9.68 -4.02 -10.98
C ILE A 178 -9.78 -2.51 -11.13
N THR A 179 -8.73 -1.82 -10.75
CA THR A 179 -8.52 -0.43 -11.11
C THR A 179 -7.20 -0.27 -11.87
N LYS A 180 -7.07 0.81 -12.63
CA LYS A 180 -5.91 1.10 -13.46
C LYS A 180 -5.33 2.46 -13.10
N ASN A 181 -4.02 2.53 -12.94
CA ASN A 181 -3.33 3.80 -12.73
C ASN A 181 -3.56 4.75 -13.91
N LYS A 182 -3.90 6.00 -13.64
CA LYS A 182 -3.97 7.08 -14.62
C LYS A 182 -2.55 7.50 -14.97
N LYS A 183 -2.07 7.16 -16.15
CA LYS A 183 -0.70 7.46 -16.62
C LYS A 183 -0.30 8.90 -16.27
N GLY A 184 0.84 9.04 -15.60
CA GLY A 184 1.39 10.34 -15.22
C GLY A 184 0.69 11.02 -14.04
N ARG A 185 -0.15 10.33 -13.27
CA ARG A 185 -0.84 10.85 -12.07
C ARG A 185 -0.77 9.84 -10.94
N ASP A 186 -0.67 10.31 -9.71
CA ASP A 186 -0.84 9.46 -8.51
C ASP A 186 -2.34 9.28 -8.26
N ALA A 187 -3.02 8.66 -9.23
CA ALA A 187 -4.46 8.48 -9.21
C ALA A 187 -4.87 7.26 -10.02
N TYR A 188 -5.91 6.61 -9.59
CA TYR A 188 -6.48 5.44 -10.25
C TYR A 188 -7.76 5.82 -11.02
N LYS A 189 -8.13 5.00 -12.01
CA LYS A 189 -9.44 5.06 -12.66
C LYS A 189 -10.47 4.42 -11.75
N SER A 190 -11.74 4.74 -11.95
CA SER A 190 -12.82 4.08 -11.21
C SER A 190 -12.75 2.56 -11.38
N ALA A 191 -12.82 1.87 -10.24
CA ALA A 191 -12.75 0.41 -10.17
C ALA A 191 -13.95 -0.23 -10.86
N ARG A 192 -13.74 -1.41 -11.42
CA ARG A 192 -14.79 -2.19 -12.09
C ARG A 192 -14.57 -3.69 -11.87
N GLY A 193 -15.63 -4.47 -11.92
CA GLY A 193 -15.54 -5.93 -11.87
C GLY A 193 -14.65 -6.48 -12.99
N VAL A 194 -13.86 -7.49 -12.68
CA VAL A 194 -13.07 -8.21 -13.67
C VAL A 194 -14.01 -9.10 -14.49
N SER A 195 -13.91 -9.02 -15.80
CA SER A 195 -14.75 -9.80 -16.72
C SER A 195 -14.22 -11.22 -16.96
N GLY A 196 -15.04 -12.06 -17.56
CA GLY A 196 -14.70 -13.44 -17.91
C GLY A 196 -15.00 -14.40 -16.75
N THR A 197 -14.07 -15.30 -16.47
CA THR A 197 -14.21 -16.36 -15.45
C THR A 197 -13.83 -15.91 -14.04
N PHE A 198 -13.50 -14.62 -13.85
CA PHE A 198 -13.03 -14.10 -12.57
C PHE A 198 -14.14 -13.92 -11.54
N ASN A 199 -15.34 -13.61 -11.99
CA ASN A 199 -16.50 -13.40 -11.13
C ASN A 199 -17.65 -14.26 -11.61
N THR A 200 -18.33 -14.92 -10.68
CA THR A 200 -19.51 -15.76 -10.89
C THR A 200 -20.68 -15.23 -10.03
N ASP A 201 -21.71 -16.01 -9.86
CA ASP A 201 -22.81 -15.68 -8.95
C ASP A 201 -22.49 -16.06 -7.49
N PHE A 202 -21.30 -16.60 -7.24
CA PHE A 202 -20.76 -16.96 -5.92
C PHE A 202 -19.73 -15.93 -5.46
N SER A 203 -19.06 -16.19 -4.33
CA SER A 203 -18.02 -15.30 -3.82
C SER A 203 -16.66 -15.63 -4.42
N GLU A 204 -15.99 -14.63 -4.96
CA GLU A 204 -14.61 -14.69 -5.40
C GLU A 204 -13.76 -13.66 -4.65
N GLU A 205 -12.62 -14.13 -4.14
CA GLU A 205 -11.68 -13.31 -3.38
C GLU A 205 -10.28 -13.36 -4.00
N MET A 206 -9.60 -12.21 -4.03
CA MET A 206 -8.19 -12.17 -4.41
C MET A 206 -7.37 -12.99 -3.42
N ALA A 207 -6.72 -14.03 -3.93
CA ALA A 207 -5.95 -14.97 -3.12
C ALA A 207 -4.43 -14.75 -3.22
N GLY A 208 -3.96 -13.85 -4.07
CA GLY A 208 -2.55 -13.53 -4.25
C GLY A 208 -2.01 -13.77 -5.66
N GLY A 209 -0.70 -13.95 -5.79
CA GLY A 209 -0.04 -14.17 -7.08
C GLY A 209 1.48 -14.20 -6.98
N SER A 210 2.17 -14.04 -8.12
CA SER A 210 3.62 -13.89 -8.18
C SER A 210 4.05 -12.43 -8.02
N ALA A 211 5.26 -12.19 -7.53
CA ALA A 211 5.77 -10.83 -7.34
C ALA A 211 5.86 -10.02 -8.65
N ASP A 212 6.12 -10.66 -9.78
CA ASP A 212 6.20 -10.03 -11.11
C ASP A 212 4.86 -9.87 -11.83
N GLY A 213 3.77 -10.45 -11.30
CA GLY A 213 2.44 -10.41 -11.88
C GLY A 213 2.24 -11.35 -13.09
N SER A 214 3.09 -12.36 -13.26
CA SER A 214 2.89 -13.39 -14.29
C SER A 214 1.81 -14.39 -13.90
N HIS A 215 1.51 -14.54 -12.62
CA HIS A 215 0.58 -15.49 -12.04
C HIS A 215 -0.39 -14.81 -11.06
N LEU A 216 -1.63 -15.28 -11.01
CA LEU A 216 -2.68 -14.73 -10.15
C LEU A 216 -3.57 -15.86 -9.63
N PHE A 217 -3.98 -15.73 -8.37
CA PHE A 217 -4.88 -16.65 -7.69
C PHE A 217 -6.16 -15.95 -7.24
N VAL A 218 -7.27 -16.67 -7.33
CA VAL A 218 -8.59 -16.29 -6.82
C VAL A 218 -9.12 -17.45 -5.99
N ALA A 219 -9.56 -17.21 -4.78
CA ALA A 219 -10.31 -18.16 -3.99
C ALA A 219 -11.79 -18.03 -4.33
N SER A 220 -12.44 -19.12 -4.70
CA SER A 220 -13.84 -19.16 -5.12
C SER A 220 -14.64 -20.09 -4.21
N ASP A 221 -15.74 -19.59 -3.64
CA ASP A 221 -16.69 -20.37 -2.84
C ASP A 221 -17.87 -20.80 -3.71
N GLU A 222 -17.76 -21.94 -4.38
CA GLU A 222 -18.81 -22.48 -5.26
C GLU A 222 -19.87 -23.33 -4.54
N GLN A 223 -19.66 -23.67 -3.26
CA GLN A 223 -20.53 -24.58 -2.51
C GLN A 223 -20.90 -24.05 -1.11
N PHE A 224 -20.95 -22.75 -0.93
CA PHE A 224 -21.22 -22.10 0.36
C PHE A 224 -20.32 -22.66 1.49
N GLN A 225 -19.17 -21.99 1.71
CA GLN A 225 -18.12 -22.32 2.69
C GLN A 225 -17.08 -23.37 2.24
N THR A 226 -16.99 -23.70 0.95
CA THR A 226 -15.93 -24.52 0.40
C THR A 226 -15.09 -23.71 -0.59
N TYR A 227 -14.00 -23.15 -0.12
CA TYR A 227 -13.11 -22.33 -0.92
C TYR A 227 -12.06 -23.16 -1.64
N ASN A 228 -11.98 -23.00 -2.95
CA ASN A 228 -10.96 -23.59 -3.80
C ASN A 228 -10.14 -22.50 -4.50
N LEU A 229 -8.84 -22.70 -4.62
CA LEU A 229 -7.98 -21.83 -5.40
C LEU A 229 -8.17 -22.05 -6.90
N LYS A 230 -8.44 -20.96 -7.60
CA LYS A 230 -8.37 -20.89 -9.06
C LYS A 230 -7.13 -20.12 -9.47
N TYR A 231 -6.54 -20.50 -10.55
CA TYR A 231 -5.27 -20.00 -11.05
C TYR A 231 -5.40 -19.43 -12.45
N SER A 232 -4.71 -18.34 -12.70
CA SER A 232 -4.51 -17.78 -14.03
C SER A 232 -3.07 -17.34 -14.23
N SER A 233 -2.56 -17.52 -15.45
CA SER A 233 -1.26 -17.00 -15.86
C SER A 233 -1.42 -15.95 -16.95
N LYS A 234 -0.45 -15.05 -17.03
CA LYS A 234 -0.36 -14.06 -18.07
C LYS A 234 0.60 -14.56 -19.14
N PRO A 235 0.11 -14.96 -20.33
CA PRO A 235 0.98 -15.44 -21.37
C PRO A 235 2.02 -14.39 -21.80
N PRO A 236 3.24 -14.79 -22.20
CA PRO A 236 4.25 -13.85 -22.68
C PRO A 236 3.69 -12.93 -23.76
N LYS A 237 4.02 -11.63 -23.69
CA LYS A 237 3.57 -10.56 -24.61
C LYS A 237 2.06 -10.25 -24.59
N LYS A 238 1.22 -10.93 -23.80
CA LYS A 238 -0.19 -10.56 -23.61
C LYS A 238 -0.36 -9.59 -22.44
N ARG A 239 -1.38 -8.71 -22.55
CA ARG A 239 -1.70 -7.72 -21.51
C ARG A 239 -2.75 -8.20 -20.51
N SER A 240 -3.43 -9.29 -20.79
CA SER A 240 -4.49 -9.88 -19.97
C SER A 240 -4.13 -11.28 -19.48
N TYR A 241 -4.64 -11.63 -18.34
CA TYR A 241 -4.60 -13.01 -17.83
C TYR A 241 -5.47 -13.94 -18.67
N SER A 242 -5.15 -15.23 -18.66
CA SER A 242 -5.99 -16.31 -19.21
C SER A 242 -7.25 -16.49 -18.35
N SER A 243 -8.18 -17.34 -18.80
CA SER A 243 -9.29 -17.79 -17.96
C SER A 243 -8.78 -18.48 -16.70
N LEU A 244 -9.52 -18.31 -15.58
CA LEU A 244 -9.23 -19.02 -14.35
C LEU A 244 -9.49 -20.53 -14.55
N VAL A 245 -8.58 -21.35 -14.03
CA VAL A 245 -8.68 -22.81 -14.01
C VAL A 245 -8.47 -23.31 -12.58
N ASN A 246 -9.05 -24.46 -12.25
CA ASN A 246 -8.84 -25.09 -10.93
C ASN A 246 -7.36 -25.47 -10.76
N LEU A 247 -6.88 -25.32 -9.53
CA LEU A 247 -5.50 -25.66 -9.18
C LEU A 247 -5.41 -27.13 -8.73
N GLU A 248 -5.46 -28.02 -9.71
CA GLU A 248 -5.40 -29.46 -9.47
C GLU A 248 -4.11 -29.86 -8.74
N GLY A 249 -4.21 -30.79 -7.79
CA GLY A 249 -3.08 -31.26 -6.96
C GLY A 249 -2.73 -30.34 -5.77
N ILE A 250 -3.29 -29.13 -5.74
CA ILE A 250 -3.21 -28.20 -4.60
C ILE A 250 -4.54 -28.17 -3.85
N ASN A 251 -5.67 -27.97 -4.52
CA ASN A 251 -6.97 -28.04 -3.86
C ASN A 251 -7.24 -29.44 -3.31
N GLY A 252 -7.58 -29.51 -2.03
CA GLY A 252 -7.95 -30.77 -1.35
C GLY A 252 -9.44 -31.07 -1.50
N ARG A 253 -9.82 -32.35 -1.31
CA ARG A 253 -11.24 -32.74 -1.41
C ARG A 253 -12.08 -32.29 -0.22
N ASN A 254 -11.45 -32.27 0.97
CA ASN A 254 -12.12 -31.99 2.25
C ASN A 254 -11.43 -30.82 2.97
N SER A 255 -10.83 -29.91 2.24
CA SER A 255 -10.15 -28.75 2.79
C SER A 255 -10.51 -27.50 2.02
N ASN A 256 -10.27 -26.37 2.64
CA ASN A 256 -10.37 -25.04 2.04
C ASN A 256 -8.97 -24.51 1.78
N GLU A 257 -8.78 -23.87 0.63
CA GLU A 257 -7.60 -23.14 0.27
C GLU A 257 -7.96 -21.66 0.03
N LEU A 258 -7.41 -20.75 0.86
CA LEU A 258 -7.84 -19.36 0.88
C LEU A 258 -6.90 -18.40 0.15
N SER A 259 -5.61 -18.72 0.10
CA SER A 259 -4.61 -17.80 -0.45
C SER A 259 -3.37 -18.54 -0.91
N ALA A 260 -2.65 -17.95 -1.87
CA ALA A 260 -1.42 -18.52 -2.39
C ALA A 260 -0.48 -17.47 -2.97
N THR A 261 0.80 -17.80 -2.95
CA THR A 261 1.85 -17.10 -3.71
C THR A 261 2.70 -18.12 -4.46
N ILE A 262 3.29 -17.69 -5.57
CA ILE A 262 4.06 -18.57 -6.45
C ILE A 262 5.31 -17.82 -6.92
N THR A 263 6.40 -18.57 -7.16
CA THR A 263 7.60 -17.99 -7.78
C THR A 263 7.31 -17.49 -9.20
N ASN A 264 8.08 -16.52 -9.68
CA ASN A 264 7.88 -15.89 -10.99
C ASN A 264 7.98 -16.89 -12.15
N ASP A 265 8.77 -17.95 -12.00
CA ASP A 265 8.89 -19.06 -12.96
C ASP A 265 7.76 -20.10 -12.86
N GLY A 266 6.88 -19.95 -11.87
CA GLY A 266 5.76 -20.86 -11.64
C GLY A 266 6.15 -22.24 -11.10
N SER A 267 7.37 -22.41 -10.58
CA SER A 267 7.91 -23.72 -10.18
C SER A 267 7.64 -24.09 -8.72
N PHE A 268 7.34 -23.12 -7.86
CA PHE A 268 7.16 -23.32 -6.43
C PHE A 268 6.01 -22.47 -5.89
N ILE A 269 5.09 -23.09 -5.18
CA ILE A 269 3.91 -22.45 -4.60
C ILE A 269 3.91 -22.58 -3.08
N ILE A 270 3.49 -21.52 -2.39
CA ILE A 270 3.11 -21.54 -0.96
C ILE A 270 1.64 -21.14 -0.89
N PHE A 271 0.85 -21.86 -0.10
CA PHE A 271 -0.58 -21.64 0.01
C PHE A 271 -1.10 -21.94 1.41
N SER A 272 -2.23 -21.36 1.77
CA SER A 272 -2.92 -21.59 3.03
C SER A 272 -4.01 -22.64 2.86
N SER A 273 -4.04 -23.64 3.74
CA SER A 273 -5.00 -24.73 3.71
C SER A 273 -5.27 -25.29 5.10
N ASN A 274 -6.52 -25.67 5.37
CA ASN A 274 -6.93 -26.37 6.59
C ASN A 274 -6.98 -27.90 6.43
N ARG A 275 -6.16 -28.44 5.52
CA ARG A 275 -6.07 -29.89 5.26
C ARG A 275 -5.53 -30.67 6.46
N ASP A 276 -5.87 -31.95 6.51
CA ASP A 276 -5.36 -32.87 7.55
C ASP A 276 -3.82 -32.87 7.60
N GLY A 277 -3.29 -33.02 8.84
CA GLY A 277 -1.84 -33.04 9.09
C GLY A 277 -1.20 -31.67 9.33
N GLY A 278 -2.01 -30.62 9.52
CA GLY A 278 -1.59 -29.30 9.98
C GLY A 278 -1.32 -29.22 11.48
N PHE A 279 -0.88 -28.04 11.95
CA PHE A 279 -0.66 -27.73 13.37
C PHE A 279 -1.86 -27.03 13.98
N GLY A 280 -2.60 -26.25 13.17
CA GLY A 280 -3.71 -25.43 13.59
C GLY A 280 -4.96 -25.55 12.72
N GLY A 281 -5.63 -24.43 12.51
CA GLY A 281 -6.75 -24.33 11.58
C GLY A 281 -6.24 -24.24 10.14
N PHE A 282 -5.91 -23.03 9.68
CA PHE A 282 -5.23 -22.83 8.40
C PHE A 282 -3.72 -22.76 8.60
N ASP A 283 -3.00 -23.66 7.95
CA ASP A 283 -1.54 -23.67 7.93
C ASP A 283 -1.01 -23.23 6.57
N LEU A 284 0.24 -22.76 6.52
CA LEU A 284 0.98 -22.58 5.27
C LEU A 284 1.61 -23.88 4.82
N TRP A 285 1.33 -24.23 3.59
CA TRP A 285 1.84 -25.43 2.89
C TRP A 285 2.62 -25.01 1.66
N MET A 286 3.54 -25.83 1.23
CA MET A 286 4.36 -25.59 0.05
C MET A 286 4.36 -26.80 -0.88
N SER A 287 4.44 -26.56 -2.20
CA SER A 287 4.59 -27.61 -3.20
C SER A 287 5.51 -27.15 -4.34
N LYS A 288 6.20 -28.10 -4.94
CA LYS A 288 7.05 -27.89 -6.11
C LYS A 288 6.42 -28.48 -7.36
N LYS A 289 6.52 -27.80 -8.47
CA LYS A 289 6.07 -28.29 -9.76
C LYS A 289 6.99 -29.39 -10.26
N LEU A 290 6.41 -30.50 -10.69
CA LEU A 290 7.13 -31.66 -11.20
C LEU A 290 7.42 -31.51 -12.71
N PRO A 291 8.36 -32.30 -13.28
CA PRO A 291 8.69 -32.23 -14.72
C PRO A 291 7.52 -32.48 -15.67
N ASN A 292 6.49 -33.21 -15.23
CA ASN A 292 5.24 -33.47 -15.97
C ASN A 292 4.21 -32.32 -15.83
N ASN A 293 4.60 -31.17 -15.25
CA ASN A 293 3.75 -30.02 -14.95
C ASN A 293 2.66 -30.24 -13.88
N SER A 294 2.58 -31.39 -13.22
CA SER A 294 1.74 -31.56 -12.03
C SER A 294 2.42 -30.98 -10.78
N TRP A 295 1.64 -30.77 -9.72
CA TRP A 295 2.19 -30.38 -8.41
C TRP A 295 2.62 -31.61 -7.63
N GLY A 296 3.75 -31.50 -6.93
CA GLY A 296 4.18 -32.49 -5.95
C GLY A 296 3.25 -32.52 -4.74
N ILE A 297 3.39 -33.54 -3.90
CA ILE A 297 2.63 -33.65 -2.64
C ILE A 297 2.92 -32.41 -1.78
N PRO A 298 1.89 -31.68 -1.32
CA PRO A 298 2.08 -30.54 -0.43
C PRO A 298 2.78 -30.93 0.88
N ILE A 299 3.72 -30.09 1.29
CA ILE A 299 4.50 -30.25 2.53
C ILE A 299 4.15 -29.09 3.45
N ASN A 300 3.78 -29.37 4.71
CA ASN A 300 3.56 -28.35 5.72
C ASN A 300 4.87 -27.59 6.01
N MET A 301 4.80 -26.26 6.14
CA MET A 301 6.00 -25.43 6.37
C MET A 301 6.61 -25.59 7.78
N GLY A 302 5.96 -26.36 8.65
CA GLY A 302 6.46 -26.76 9.96
C GLY A 302 6.17 -25.77 11.09
N PRO A 303 6.47 -26.15 12.34
CA PRO A 303 6.02 -25.45 13.56
C PRO A 303 6.74 -24.12 13.81
N LYS A 304 7.73 -23.76 13.01
CA LYS A 304 8.36 -22.44 13.05
C LYS A 304 7.50 -21.38 12.38
N ILE A 305 6.80 -21.76 11.32
CA ILE A 305 5.92 -20.88 10.54
C ILE A 305 4.47 -21.06 10.99
N ASN A 306 4.02 -22.30 11.13
CA ASN A 306 2.64 -22.63 11.49
C ASN A 306 2.50 -22.79 13.01
N THR A 307 1.37 -22.35 13.53
CA THR A 307 1.03 -22.38 14.96
C THR A 307 -0.19 -23.28 15.20
N GLN A 308 -0.68 -23.33 16.43
CA GLN A 308 -1.96 -24.00 16.75
C GLN A 308 -3.20 -23.19 16.29
N PHE A 309 -3.01 -22.04 15.64
CA PHE A 309 -4.07 -21.17 15.14
C PHE A 309 -4.03 -21.10 13.61
N ASP A 310 -4.25 -19.93 13.01
CA ASP A 310 -4.34 -19.80 11.56
C ASP A 310 -3.18 -18.97 10.99
N GLU A 311 -2.59 -19.44 9.91
CA GLU A 311 -1.65 -18.72 9.05
C GLU A 311 -2.21 -18.58 7.64
N ASN A 312 -2.17 -17.33 7.10
CA ASN A 312 -2.83 -17.03 5.84
C ASN A 312 -2.09 -15.97 5.01
N PHE A 313 -2.53 -15.72 3.79
CA PHE A 313 -2.06 -14.68 2.88
C PHE A 313 -0.53 -14.64 2.69
N PRO A 314 0.12 -15.79 2.36
CA PRO A 314 1.54 -15.77 2.01
C PRO A 314 1.75 -14.93 0.75
N MET A 315 2.82 -14.11 0.73
CA MET A 315 3.19 -13.31 -0.43
C MET A 315 4.71 -13.25 -0.57
N PHE A 316 5.23 -13.73 -1.70
CA PHE A 316 6.64 -13.54 -2.02
C PHE A 316 6.97 -12.07 -2.21
N LYS A 317 8.12 -11.66 -1.64
CA LYS A 317 8.76 -10.41 -2.03
C LYS A 317 9.51 -10.59 -3.36
N GLU A 318 9.95 -9.49 -3.95
CA GLU A 318 10.64 -9.48 -5.25
C GLU A 318 11.82 -10.47 -5.32
N THR A 319 12.59 -10.59 -4.24
CA THR A 319 13.75 -11.49 -4.13
C THR A 319 13.39 -12.98 -4.06
N GLN A 320 12.13 -13.31 -3.80
CA GLN A 320 11.55 -14.66 -3.70
C GLN A 320 12.22 -15.59 -2.65
N ASP A 321 13.11 -15.08 -1.84
CA ASP A 321 13.66 -15.72 -0.64
C ASP A 321 12.99 -15.25 0.65
N LYS A 322 12.08 -14.27 0.53
CA LYS A 322 11.29 -13.71 1.62
C LYS A 322 9.81 -13.80 1.32
N ILE A 323 9.03 -14.10 2.35
CA ILE A 323 7.58 -14.00 2.31
C ILE A 323 7.08 -13.12 3.45
N THR A 324 5.97 -12.43 3.20
CA THR A 324 5.08 -11.93 4.24
C THR A 324 3.88 -12.85 4.34
N PHE A 325 3.30 -12.96 5.52
CA PHE A 325 2.07 -13.72 5.76
C PHE A 325 1.35 -13.15 6.98
N SER A 326 0.09 -13.50 7.16
CA SER A 326 -0.67 -13.16 8.36
C SER A 326 -0.80 -14.38 9.27
N SER A 327 -0.76 -14.16 10.58
CA SER A 327 -0.99 -15.17 11.59
C SER A 327 -1.72 -14.58 12.79
N ASN A 328 -2.64 -15.33 13.34
CA ASN A 328 -3.27 -15.02 14.61
C ASN A 328 -2.71 -15.88 15.77
N GLY A 329 -1.65 -16.67 15.52
CA GLY A 329 -1.00 -17.52 16.50
C GLY A 329 0.38 -17.03 16.95
N HIS A 330 1.14 -16.37 16.09
CA HIS A 330 2.39 -15.74 16.48
C HIS A 330 2.14 -14.52 17.37
N ARG A 331 3.18 -14.12 18.12
CA ARG A 331 3.09 -12.97 19.03
C ARG A 331 2.80 -11.69 18.29
N GLY A 332 1.61 -11.12 18.50
CA GLY A 332 1.06 -10.01 17.76
C GLY A 332 0.33 -8.99 18.62
N MET A 333 -0.33 -8.03 17.96
CA MET A 333 -1.04 -6.92 18.59
C MET A 333 -2.53 -7.22 18.81
N GLY A 334 -3.09 -8.19 18.05
CA GLY A 334 -4.55 -8.38 18.10
C GLY A 334 -5.03 -9.68 17.49
N GLY A 335 -5.82 -9.57 16.44
CA GLY A 335 -6.33 -10.69 15.66
C GLY A 335 -5.25 -11.30 14.78
N PHE A 336 -5.43 -11.24 13.46
CA PHE A 336 -4.34 -11.51 12.52
C PHE A 336 -3.35 -10.36 12.52
N ASP A 337 -2.06 -10.68 12.62
CA ASP A 337 -0.95 -9.75 12.46
C ASP A 337 -0.08 -10.18 11.27
N LEU A 338 0.62 -9.24 10.68
CA LEU A 338 1.50 -9.45 9.53
C LEU A 338 2.93 -9.74 9.99
N PHE A 339 3.51 -10.77 9.41
CA PHE A 339 4.87 -11.24 9.69
C PHE A 339 5.70 -11.34 8.41
N GLU A 340 7.01 -11.28 8.56
CA GLU A 340 7.99 -11.56 7.51
C GLU A 340 8.91 -12.69 7.95
N THR A 341 9.20 -13.61 7.03
CA THR A 341 10.24 -14.63 7.22
C THR A 341 11.11 -14.73 5.96
N THR A 342 12.34 -15.22 6.14
CA THR A 342 13.33 -15.37 5.06
C THR A 342 13.77 -16.81 4.96
N PHE A 343 13.89 -17.35 3.75
CA PHE A 343 14.46 -18.67 3.52
C PHE A 343 15.99 -18.59 3.57
N SER A 344 16.58 -19.24 4.56
CA SER A 344 18.03 -19.40 4.67
C SER A 344 18.50 -20.52 3.75
N LYS A 345 19.25 -20.16 2.70
CA LYS A 345 19.85 -21.15 1.78
C LYS A 345 20.90 -22.00 2.47
N GLU A 346 21.58 -21.45 3.46
CA GLU A 346 22.60 -22.13 4.27
C GLU A 346 21.99 -23.20 5.16
N LEU A 347 20.96 -22.82 5.92
CA LEU A 347 20.26 -23.72 6.84
C LEU A 347 19.17 -24.56 6.18
N LYS A 348 18.82 -24.26 4.92
CA LYS A 348 17.72 -24.87 4.14
C LYS A 348 16.38 -24.85 4.87
N THR A 349 16.12 -23.78 5.61
CA THR A 349 14.90 -23.59 6.41
C THR A 349 14.50 -22.12 6.45
N TRP A 350 13.26 -21.85 6.79
CA TRP A 350 12.76 -20.51 7.07
C TRP A 350 13.25 -20.00 8.42
N THR A 351 13.53 -18.70 8.52
CA THR A 351 13.85 -18.03 9.79
C THR A 351 12.60 -17.89 10.65
N ASP A 352 12.78 -17.58 11.94
CA ASP A 352 11.67 -17.24 12.81
C ASP A 352 10.94 -15.99 12.27
N PRO A 353 9.58 -16.01 12.24
CA PRO A 353 8.81 -14.89 11.76
C PRO A 353 9.01 -13.64 12.59
N LYS A 354 9.14 -12.50 11.92
CA LYS A 354 9.25 -11.18 12.54
C LYS A 354 7.96 -10.40 12.33
N ASN A 355 7.35 -9.92 13.42
CA ASN A 355 6.20 -9.03 13.38
C ASN A 355 6.58 -7.73 12.65
N LEU A 356 5.73 -7.26 11.72
CA LEU A 356 6.00 -6.06 10.92
C LEU A 356 5.88 -4.75 11.72
N GLY A 357 5.39 -4.79 12.96
CA GLY A 357 5.35 -3.66 13.88
C GLY A 357 4.18 -2.69 13.66
N PHE A 358 4.05 -1.75 14.60
CA PHE A 358 3.04 -0.69 14.57
C PHE A 358 3.50 0.49 13.69
N PRO A 359 2.64 1.10 12.88
CA PRO A 359 1.19 0.91 12.73
C PRO A 359 0.79 0.03 11.52
N ILE A 360 1.68 -0.85 11.05
CA ILE A 360 1.33 -1.85 10.02
C ILE A 360 0.41 -2.91 10.64
N ASN A 361 0.79 -3.40 11.81
CA ASN A 361 -0.04 -4.24 12.66
C ASN A 361 -0.77 -3.37 13.70
N THR A 362 -1.99 -3.77 14.02
CA THR A 362 -2.91 -3.10 14.93
C THR A 362 -3.60 -4.11 15.85
N ALA A 363 -4.51 -3.67 16.72
CA ALA A 363 -5.35 -4.60 17.48
C ALA A 363 -6.44 -5.30 16.61
N TYR A 364 -6.65 -4.86 15.38
CA TYR A 364 -7.58 -5.45 14.41
C TYR A 364 -6.90 -6.55 13.59
N ASP A 365 -7.68 -7.19 12.70
CA ASP A 365 -7.12 -8.16 11.75
C ASP A 365 -6.36 -7.46 10.64
N ASP A 366 -5.08 -7.71 10.54
CA ASP A 366 -4.17 -7.23 9.51
C ASP A 366 -3.79 -8.41 8.61
N ASN A 367 -4.56 -8.62 7.51
CA ASN A 367 -4.55 -9.88 6.78
C ASN A 367 -3.53 -9.96 5.64
N ASN A 368 -3.41 -8.92 4.81
CA ASN A 368 -2.48 -8.97 3.70
C ASN A 368 -1.76 -7.65 3.48
N ILE A 369 -0.53 -7.73 2.99
CA ILE A 369 0.28 -6.59 2.59
C ILE A 369 1.13 -6.95 1.38
N ILE A 370 1.21 -6.05 0.41
CA ILE A 370 2.06 -6.22 -0.75
C ILE A 370 3.06 -5.08 -0.80
N PHE A 371 4.34 -5.43 -0.78
CA PHE A 371 5.44 -4.48 -0.93
C PHE A 371 5.80 -4.29 -2.39
N VAL A 372 6.08 -3.06 -2.77
CA VAL A 372 6.53 -2.65 -4.11
C VAL A 372 7.69 -1.66 -4.00
N LYS A 373 8.42 -1.46 -5.09
CA LYS A 373 9.54 -0.50 -5.17
C LYS A 373 10.57 -0.72 -4.08
N ASN A 374 11.13 -1.93 -4.03
CA ASN A 374 12.14 -2.33 -3.03
C ASN A 374 11.67 -2.09 -1.57
N GLY A 375 10.38 -2.19 -1.33
CA GLY A 375 9.81 -2.00 0.00
C GLY A 375 9.58 -0.53 0.42
N ARG A 376 9.79 0.44 -0.49
CA ARG A 376 9.46 1.85 -0.22
C ARG A 376 7.96 2.08 -0.07
N TYR A 377 7.16 1.34 -0.83
CA TYR A 377 5.71 1.40 -0.74
C TYR A 377 5.14 0.03 -0.42
N ALA A 378 4.00 0.04 0.25
CA ALA A 378 3.17 -1.13 0.41
C ALA A 378 1.70 -0.78 0.23
N TYR A 379 0.90 -1.80 -0.04
CA TYR A 379 -0.56 -1.70 -0.15
C TYR A 379 -1.20 -2.73 0.78
N LYS A 380 -2.17 -2.27 1.56
CA LYS A 380 -2.99 -3.15 2.42
C LYS A 380 -4.41 -2.58 2.53
N SER A 381 -5.35 -3.41 2.94
CA SER A 381 -6.65 -2.95 3.39
C SER A 381 -6.64 -2.69 4.89
N ASP A 382 -7.24 -1.57 5.32
CA ASP A 382 -7.24 -1.14 6.71
C ASP A 382 -8.54 -0.42 7.08
N ILE A 383 -8.80 -0.26 8.39
CA ILE A 383 -9.90 0.52 8.95
C ILE A 383 -9.30 1.73 9.65
N ARG A 384 -9.43 2.90 9.06
CA ARG A 384 -8.89 4.15 9.58
C ARG A 384 -9.99 5.23 9.66
N LYS A 385 -9.67 6.37 10.26
CA LYS A 385 -10.64 7.47 10.45
C LYS A 385 -11.17 8.06 9.12
N ASP A 386 -10.36 7.99 8.07
CA ASP A 386 -10.65 8.46 6.73
C ASP A 386 -11.16 7.37 5.79
N SER A 387 -11.44 6.17 6.30
CA SER A 387 -12.10 5.12 5.53
C SER A 387 -13.48 5.56 5.08
N ARG A 388 -13.82 5.25 3.83
CA ARG A 388 -15.10 5.55 3.19
C ARG A 388 -16.17 4.52 3.57
N GLY A 389 -15.74 3.26 3.58
CA GLY A 389 -16.55 2.11 3.98
C GLY A 389 -16.09 1.54 5.32
N MET A 390 -16.08 0.22 5.41
CA MET A 390 -15.56 -0.48 6.57
C MET A 390 -14.03 -0.68 6.41
N ARG A 391 -13.61 -1.43 5.40
CA ARG A 391 -12.20 -1.60 5.02
C ARG A 391 -11.93 -0.90 3.70
N ASP A 392 -10.89 -0.09 3.65
CA ASP A 392 -10.42 0.61 2.47
C ASP A 392 -8.99 0.18 2.12
N ILE A 393 -8.63 0.30 0.85
CA ILE A 393 -7.25 0.08 0.40
C ILE A 393 -6.45 1.36 0.59
N TYR A 394 -5.30 1.20 1.26
CA TYR A 394 -4.32 2.25 1.53
C TYR A 394 -3.00 1.94 0.83
N ARG A 395 -2.35 2.99 0.34
CA ARG A 395 -0.93 3.00 0.03
C ARG A 395 -0.15 3.44 1.26
N ILE A 396 0.92 2.72 1.57
CA ILE A 396 1.80 3.00 2.70
C ILE A 396 3.15 3.39 2.14
N THR A 397 3.69 4.53 2.57
CA THR A 397 5.04 4.97 2.25
C THR A 397 5.92 4.73 3.47
N PHE A 398 7.01 3.96 3.31
CA PHE A 398 8.05 3.80 4.31
C PHE A 398 9.06 4.92 4.14
N ASN A 399 9.01 5.95 5.00
CA ASN A 399 9.76 7.19 4.86
C ASN A 399 11.27 7.00 5.03
N ASP A 400 11.69 5.95 5.75
CA ASP A 400 13.10 5.63 5.98
C ASP A 400 13.74 4.85 4.82
N VAL A 401 12.93 4.32 3.88
CA VAL A 401 13.42 3.68 2.66
C VAL A 401 13.68 4.75 1.62
N GLN A 402 14.95 4.90 1.24
CA GLN A 402 15.38 5.92 0.27
C GLN A 402 14.74 5.67 -1.10
N PRO A 403 14.31 6.74 -1.81
CA PRO A 403 13.81 6.62 -3.17
C PRO A 403 14.91 6.24 -4.14
N THR A 404 14.56 5.58 -5.23
CA THR A 404 15.49 5.32 -6.34
C THR A 404 15.69 6.61 -7.13
N TYR A 405 16.91 7.15 -7.10
CA TYR A 405 17.27 8.34 -7.88
C TYR A 405 17.32 8.04 -9.38
N THR A 406 16.78 8.95 -10.18
CA THR A 406 16.86 8.89 -11.65
C THR A 406 17.87 9.90 -12.16
N VAL A 407 18.81 9.43 -13.00
CA VAL A 407 19.76 10.28 -13.72
C VAL A 407 19.09 10.75 -15.00
N VAL A 408 18.80 12.05 -15.09
CA VAL A 408 18.24 12.69 -16.28
C VAL A 408 19.36 13.40 -17.04
N LYS A 409 19.66 12.91 -18.24
CA LYS A 409 20.57 13.59 -19.18
C LYS A 409 19.73 14.45 -20.13
N SER A 410 20.10 15.69 -20.29
CA SER A 410 19.41 16.63 -21.18
C SER A 410 20.40 17.55 -21.86
N ASN A 411 20.00 18.13 -22.98
CA ASN A 411 20.77 19.12 -23.72
C ASN A 411 19.90 20.34 -23.98
N ILE A 412 20.49 21.51 -23.96
CA ILE A 412 19.90 22.76 -24.42
C ILE A 412 20.31 22.95 -25.88
N PHE A 413 19.35 23.27 -26.72
CA PHE A 413 19.55 23.65 -28.11
C PHE A 413 18.98 25.06 -28.31
N ALA A 414 19.71 25.90 -29.06
CA ALA A 414 19.16 27.19 -29.47
C ALA A 414 18.00 26.98 -30.44
N ASP A 415 16.94 27.76 -30.27
CA ASP A 415 15.88 27.83 -31.28
C ASP A 415 16.41 28.67 -32.47
N THR A 416 16.55 28.03 -33.61
CA THR A 416 17.02 28.68 -34.87
C THR A 416 16.04 29.69 -35.43
N LEU A 417 14.83 29.77 -34.88
CA LEU A 417 13.80 30.76 -35.27
C LEU A 417 13.94 32.09 -34.52
N ALA A 418 14.78 32.19 -33.48
CA ALA A 418 15.06 33.44 -32.81
C ALA A 418 15.87 34.36 -33.74
N ASN A 419 15.59 35.65 -33.72
CA ASN A 419 16.18 36.68 -34.61
C ASN A 419 17.64 37.00 -34.22
N ILE A 420 18.37 36.00 -33.73
CA ILE A 420 19.76 36.06 -33.26
C ILE A 420 20.72 36.53 -34.35
N PRO A 421 20.61 36.03 -35.61
CA PRO A 421 21.52 36.46 -36.67
C PRO A 421 21.45 37.97 -36.92
N ALA A 422 20.23 38.58 -36.92
CA ALA A 422 20.09 40.02 -37.13
C ALA A 422 20.61 40.85 -35.96
N ILE A 423 20.43 40.36 -34.71
CA ILE A 423 20.97 41.03 -33.52
C ILE A 423 22.51 40.90 -33.48
N THR A 424 23.04 39.75 -33.83
CA THR A 424 24.49 39.52 -33.94
C THR A 424 25.13 40.44 -34.96
N GLU A 425 24.52 40.58 -36.17
CA GLU A 425 25.02 41.46 -37.23
C GLU A 425 25.05 42.94 -36.79
N ILE A 426 24.00 43.39 -36.09
CA ILE A 426 23.94 44.76 -35.54
C ILE A 426 25.04 44.97 -34.50
N LEU A 427 25.20 44.03 -33.57
CA LEU A 427 26.23 44.11 -32.52
C LEU A 427 27.65 44.07 -33.09
N GLU A 428 27.92 43.20 -34.06
CA GLU A 428 29.22 43.12 -34.74
C GLU A 428 29.56 44.42 -35.48
N LYS A 429 28.57 45.02 -36.12
CA LYS A 429 28.73 46.34 -36.79
C LYS A 429 29.05 47.46 -35.79
N GLU A 430 28.33 47.51 -34.66
CA GLU A 430 28.61 48.50 -33.60
C GLU A 430 29.98 48.26 -32.96
N ILE A 431 30.36 47.02 -32.70
CA ILE A 431 31.69 46.62 -32.18
C ILE A 431 32.77 47.09 -33.13
N GLY A 432 32.62 46.84 -34.44
CA GLY A 432 33.55 47.29 -35.46
C GLY A 432 33.74 48.81 -35.49
N LEU A 433 32.61 49.54 -35.39
CA LEU A 433 32.61 51.00 -35.37
C LEU A 433 33.31 51.56 -34.12
N GLN A 434 32.95 51.05 -32.93
CA GLN A 434 33.57 51.50 -31.67
C GLN A 434 35.05 51.13 -31.58
N LYS A 435 35.45 49.97 -32.11
CA LYS A 435 36.86 49.57 -32.20
C LYS A 435 37.66 50.50 -33.08
N THR A 436 37.16 50.83 -34.27
CA THR A 436 37.81 51.75 -35.19
C THR A 436 37.96 53.15 -34.57
N LEU A 437 36.93 53.63 -33.90
CA LEU A 437 36.94 54.89 -33.20
C LEU A 437 37.94 54.91 -32.04
N TYR A 438 37.98 53.85 -31.23
CA TYR A 438 38.92 53.63 -30.13
C TYR A 438 40.38 53.65 -30.63
N ASP A 439 40.66 52.89 -31.69
CA ASP A 439 42.02 52.79 -32.29
C ASP A 439 42.48 54.10 -32.91
N SER A 440 41.52 54.88 -33.47
CA SER A 440 41.82 56.22 -34.05
C SER A 440 42.11 57.24 -32.97
N LEU A 441 41.30 57.33 -31.93
CA LEU A 441 41.47 58.28 -30.82
C LEU A 441 42.74 58.01 -30.02
N LYS A 442 43.12 56.73 -29.86
CA LYS A 442 44.37 56.34 -29.21
C LYS A 442 45.62 56.79 -29.96
N LYS A 443 45.53 56.98 -31.29
CA LYS A 443 46.61 57.48 -32.12
C LYS A 443 46.74 58.99 -32.13
N MET A 444 45.68 59.74 -31.73
CA MET A 444 45.59 61.18 -31.83
C MET A 444 45.92 61.92 -30.53
N ASP A 445 46.42 61.25 -29.50
CA ASP A 445 46.75 61.82 -28.19
C ASP A 445 45.62 62.69 -27.57
N THR A 446 44.39 62.21 -27.71
CA THR A 446 43.14 62.87 -27.33
C THR A 446 42.86 62.66 -25.83
N ASP A 447 41.96 63.48 -25.26
CA ASP A 447 41.50 63.44 -23.88
C ASP A 447 41.19 62.01 -23.39
N SER A 448 41.83 61.60 -22.31
CA SER A 448 41.72 60.26 -21.74
C SER A 448 40.31 59.86 -21.36
N SER A 449 39.43 60.85 -21.00
CA SER A 449 38.04 60.59 -20.61
C SER A 449 37.18 60.12 -21.80
N LEU A 450 37.43 60.64 -23.00
CA LEU A 450 36.73 60.22 -24.20
C LEU A 450 37.20 58.84 -24.67
N VAL A 451 38.48 58.57 -24.58
CA VAL A 451 39.05 57.23 -24.88
C VAL A 451 38.49 56.17 -23.97
N ASP A 452 38.37 56.45 -22.67
CA ASP A 452 37.78 55.53 -21.69
C ASP A 452 36.29 55.33 -21.90
N SER A 453 35.54 56.33 -22.26
CA SER A 453 34.13 56.24 -22.58
C SER A 453 33.87 55.31 -23.78
N ILE A 454 34.68 55.45 -24.85
CA ILE A 454 34.54 54.60 -26.05
C ILE A 454 35.01 53.18 -25.78
N LYS A 455 36.02 53.03 -24.97
CA LYS A 455 36.47 51.73 -24.48
C LYS A 455 35.37 51.01 -23.69
N HIS A 456 34.69 51.70 -22.82
CA HIS A 456 33.52 51.15 -22.10
C HIS A 456 32.38 50.74 -23.04
N LEU A 457 32.07 51.52 -24.07
CA LEU A 457 31.08 51.15 -25.07
C LEU A 457 31.50 49.91 -25.86
N TYR A 458 32.72 49.86 -26.32
CA TYR A 458 33.27 48.70 -27.03
C TYR A 458 33.18 47.40 -26.23
N PHE A 459 33.65 47.43 -24.98
CA PHE A 459 33.56 46.25 -24.10
C PHE A 459 32.14 45.92 -23.69
N GLY A 460 31.24 46.93 -23.60
CA GLY A 460 29.80 46.74 -23.36
C GLY A 460 29.12 45.98 -24.51
N TYR A 461 29.41 46.33 -25.76
CA TYR A 461 28.88 45.62 -26.94
C TYR A 461 29.46 44.22 -27.07
N MET A 462 30.75 44.04 -26.82
CA MET A 462 31.39 42.71 -26.77
C MET A 462 30.73 41.82 -25.70
N GLY A 463 30.46 42.35 -24.53
CA GLY A 463 29.74 41.67 -23.46
C GLY A 463 28.35 41.21 -23.86
N ARG A 464 27.61 42.07 -24.59
CA ARG A 464 26.27 41.77 -25.12
C ARG A 464 26.34 40.67 -26.20
N LEU A 465 27.32 40.74 -27.13
CA LEU A 465 27.50 39.72 -28.15
C LEU A 465 27.82 38.34 -27.53
N ASN A 466 28.72 38.33 -26.55
CA ASN A 466 29.02 37.08 -25.83
C ASN A 466 27.84 36.52 -25.02
N ALA A 467 26.95 37.41 -24.55
CA ALA A 467 25.73 37.00 -23.84
C ALA A 467 24.66 36.41 -24.77
N LEU A 468 24.76 36.61 -26.08
CA LEU A 468 23.83 36.03 -27.07
C LEU A 468 24.23 34.60 -27.48
N ASP A 469 25.40 34.11 -27.11
CA ASP A 469 25.72 32.68 -27.36
C ASP A 469 24.78 31.79 -26.61
N PRO A 470 23.90 31.04 -27.30
CA PRO A 470 22.84 30.24 -26.67
C PRO A 470 23.34 29.10 -25.79
N LEU A 471 24.63 28.78 -25.86
CA LEU A 471 25.22 27.69 -25.08
C LEU A 471 26.02 28.19 -23.87
N THR A 472 26.36 29.48 -23.82
CA THR A 472 27.10 30.08 -22.70
C THR A 472 26.12 30.69 -21.69
N ASN A 473 26.50 30.73 -20.42
CA ASN A 473 25.76 31.39 -19.33
C ASN A 473 24.31 30.90 -19.10
N ASN A 474 24.02 29.66 -19.52
CA ASN A 474 22.74 29.04 -19.18
C ASN A 474 22.71 28.60 -17.72
N LEU A 475 21.60 28.87 -17.05
CA LEU A 475 21.29 28.35 -15.73
C LEU A 475 20.02 27.50 -15.80
N VAL A 476 20.08 26.27 -15.32
CA VAL A 476 18.90 25.42 -15.19
C VAL A 476 18.51 25.37 -13.72
N GLU A 477 17.33 25.90 -13.40
CA GLU A 477 16.72 25.76 -12.07
C GLU A 477 15.66 24.65 -12.11
N VAL A 478 15.73 23.76 -11.14
CA VAL A 478 14.74 22.71 -10.94
C VAL A 478 14.00 22.98 -9.65
N ARG A 479 12.66 23.09 -9.73
CA ARG A 479 11.79 23.29 -8.58
C ARG A 479 10.87 22.09 -8.40
N ASN A 480 10.57 21.72 -7.15
CA ASN A 480 9.61 20.66 -6.86
C ASN A 480 8.16 21.16 -7.05
N LYS A 481 7.17 20.29 -6.82
CA LYS A 481 5.75 20.60 -7.00
C LYS A 481 5.23 21.73 -6.09
N GLU A 482 5.92 21.98 -4.96
CA GLU A 482 5.64 23.09 -4.04
C GLU A 482 6.32 24.40 -4.46
N GLY A 483 7.02 24.43 -5.60
CA GLY A 483 7.76 25.60 -6.08
C GLY A 483 9.11 25.83 -5.39
N LYS A 484 9.50 24.97 -4.45
CA LYS A 484 10.79 25.08 -3.75
C LYS A 484 11.93 24.66 -4.67
N LEU A 485 13.03 25.44 -4.64
CA LEU A 485 14.24 25.12 -5.42
C LEU A 485 14.81 23.77 -4.96
N TYR A 486 14.90 22.82 -5.90
CA TYR A 486 15.48 21.49 -5.69
C TYR A 486 16.97 21.47 -6.06
N GLY A 487 17.34 22.13 -7.18
CA GLY A 487 18.72 22.19 -7.62
C GLY A 487 18.96 23.23 -8.71
N ARG A 488 20.23 23.59 -8.89
CA ARG A 488 20.75 24.43 -9.97
C ARG A 488 21.83 23.68 -10.73
N TYR A 489 21.77 23.75 -12.06
CA TYR A 489 22.70 23.05 -12.94
C TYR A 489 23.20 24.01 -13.99
N THR A 490 24.51 23.93 -14.26
CA THR A 490 25.13 24.71 -15.34
C THR A 490 25.41 23.77 -16.51
N PRO A 491 24.76 23.97 -17.64
CA PRO A 491 25.02 23.18 -18.85
C PRO A 491 26.46 23.39 -19.37
N ASN A 492 26.96 22.38 -20.06
CA ASN A 492 28.25 22.46 -20.74
C ASN A 492 28.17 23.47 -21.89
N SER A 493 29.03 24.45 -21.90
CA SER A 493 29.04 25.55 -22.88
C SER A 493 29.31 25.10 -24.32
N ARG A 494 29.88 23.89 -24.55
CA ARG A 494 30.19 23.39 -25.90
C ARG A 494 29.03 22.67 -26.56
N ASN A 495 28.19 21.99 -25.78
CA ASN A 495 27.13 21.12 -26.32
C ASN A 495 25.79 21.25 -25.60
N GLY A 496 25.66 22.21 -24.68
CA GLY A 496 24.44 22.41 -23.89
C GLY A 496 24.05 21.26 -22.97
N GLY A 497 24.90 20.24 -22.82
CA GLY A 497 24.61 19.06 -22.06
C GLY A 497 24.66 19.28 -20.55
N PHE A 498 23.72 18.70 -19.81
CA PHE A 498 23.71 18.71 -18.35
C PHE A 498 23.06 17.44 -17.80
N ILE A 499 23.35 17.13 -16.54
CA ILE A 499 22.86 15.95 -15.84
C ILE A 499 22.18 16.40 -14.56
N MET A 500 20.96 15.92 -14.35
CA MET A 500 20.21 16.09 -13.11
C MET A 500 20.06 14.74 -12.42
N ILE A 501 20.19 14.71 -11.11
CA ILE A 501 19.90 13.55 -10.27
C ILE A 501 18.65 13.90 -9.47
N LEU A 502 17.55 13.25 -9.79
CA LEU A 502 16.24 13.59 -9.25
C LEU A 502 15.59 12.37 -8.59
N GLU A 503 14.94 12.60 -7.45
CA GLU A 503 14.04 11.64 -6.83
C GLU A 503 12.75 11.51 -7.65
N PRO A 504 11.94 10.45 -7.41
CA PRO A 504 10.59 10.41 -7.96
C PRO A 504 9.76 11.62 -7.53
N GLY A 505 9.08 12.25 -8.48
CA GLY A 505 8.30 13.45 -8.19
C GLY A 505 7.96 14.27 -9.42
N LEU A 506 7.25 15.38 -9.19
CA LEU A 506 6.93 16.38 -10.20
C LEU A 506 7.90 17.55 -10.04
N TYR A 507 8.50 17.94 -11.14
CA TYR A 507 9.45 19.03 -11.19
C TYR A 507 9.12 20.02 -12.29
N GLU A 508 9.42 21.29 -12.03
CA GLU A 508 9.44 22.37 -12.99
C GLU A 508 10.90 22.70 -13.28
N VAL A 509 11.30 22.54 -14.54
CA VAL A 509 12.64 22.84 -15.03
C VAL A 509 12.60 24.17 -15.76
N ASN A 510 13.29 25.17 -15.25
CA ASN A 510 13.41 26.50 -15.82
C ASN A 510 14.80 26.69 -16.39
N ILE A 511 14.90 27.00 -17.68
CA ILE A 511 16.15 27.34 -18.34
C ILE A 511 16.19 28.85 -18.47
N LEU A 512 17.20 29.44 -17.85
CA LEU A 512 17.40 30.88 -17.79
C LEU A 512 18.68 31.23 -18.57
N HIS A 513 18.59 32.20 -19.46
CA HIS A 513 19.74 32.74 -20.19
C HIS A 513 19.53 34.27 -20.39
N ASN A 514 20.62 35.02 -20.22
CA ASN A 514 20.55 36.47 -20.47
C ASN A 514 20.28 36.74 -21.96
N GLY A 515 19.22 37.49 -22.25
CA GLY A 515 18.83 37.84 -23.62
C GLY A 515 17.82 36.91 -24.28
N TYR A 516 17.37 35.88 -23.60
CA TYR A 516 16.32 34.95 -24.06
C TYR A 516 15.16 34.91 -23.07
N GLU A 517 13.96 34.57 -23.57
CA GLU A 517 12.83 34.27 -22.71
C GLU A 517 13.10 32.98 -21.91
N ALA A 518 12.70 32.96 -20.65
CA ALA A 518 12.84 31.80 -19.80
C ALA A 518 12.01 30.61 -20.36
N PHE A 519 12.65 29.48 -20.59
CA PHE A 519 11.96 28.26 -21.01
C PHE A 519 11.58 27.46 -19.76
N THR A 520 10.31 27.10 -19.64
CA THR A 520 9.78 26.32 -18.51
C THR A 520 9.17 25.02 -19.02
N LYS A 521 9.57 23.88 -18.42
CA LYS A 521 9.03 22.57 -18.72
C LYS A 521 8.73 21.80 -17.43
N LYS A 522 7.52 21.25 -17.33
CA LYS A 522 7.16 20.32 -16.26
C LYS A 522 7.55 18.88 -16.64
N ILE A 523 8.29 18.23 -15.78
CA ILE A 523 8.71 16.82 -15.94
C ILE A 523 8.25 16.01 -14.73
N ARG A 524 7.98 14.75 -14.97
CA ARG A 524 7.69 13.79 -13.91
C ARG A 524 8.73 12.69 -13.91
N ILE A 525 9.35 12.48 -12.77
CA ILE A 525 10.25 11.36 -12.51
C ILE A 525 9.45 10.28 -11.80
N PHE A 526 9.43 9.09 -12.38
CA PHE A 526 8.75 7.94 -11.80
C PHE A 526 9.73 7.17 -10.93
N ASP A 527 9.22 6.61 -9.83
CA ASP A 527 9.95 5.61 -9.07
C ASP A 527 10.03 4.33 -9.93
N LYS A 528 11.24 3.87 -10.22
CA LYS A 528 11.49 2.74 -11.13
C LYS A 528 11.53 1.43 -10.36
#